data_1d0ba6f39b56885592ec875f29669e61
#
_entry.id   1d0ba6f39b56885592ec875f29669e61
#
_cell.length_a   1.000
_cell.length_b   1.000
_cell.length_c   1.000
_cell.angle_alpha   90.00
_cell.angle_beta   90.00
_cell.angle_gamma   90.00
#
_symmetry.space_group_name_H-M   'P 1'
#
loop_
_entity.id
_entity.type
_entity.pdbx_description
1 polymer ?
#
loop_
_entity_poly.entity_id
_entity_poly.type
_entity_poly.pdbx_seq_one_letter_code
_entity_poly.pdbx_strand_id
1 'polypeptide(L)'
;MPDKMDLKDIIAIGRTLDEYSRMFDLRFTQLKGASILDMGGGVSSFTAEANELGLNVKSCDWIYGFTAEELEKKCVSDLGVMLEKLPAIRDNYRWDFYKNEAGLRVFREKAYKTFIEDYKKGRSNRYIKSELPFTVFTDKEFDITLVSHFLFLYDEHKDYNFHLDSIAELIRITKEEIRIFPIVNLRWKKCGFVDRIINEPEFGKCRMEVKKVDFEFVKGGNEFLSIKP
;
A
#
# COMPACT_ATOMS: atom_id res chain seq x y z
N MET A 1 -3.73 2.25 -26.36
CA MET A 1 -3.68 1.37 -25.19
C MET A 1 -2.25 1.39 -24.70
N PRO A 2 -1.95 1.69 -23.44
CA PRO A 2 -0.58 1.57 -22.98
C PRO A 2 -0.15 0.12 -23.09
N ASP A 3 1.10 -0.07 -23.47
CA ASP A 3 1.73 -1.37 -23.62
C ASP A 3 1.51 -2.21 -22.36
N LYS A 4 1.29 -3.50 -22.57
CA LYS A 4 1.06 -4.51 -21.54
C LYS A 4 2.14 -4.37 -20.46
N MET A 5 1.77 -3.88 -19.25
CA MET A 5 2.71 -3.78 -18.13
C MET A 5 3.36 -5.15 -17.89
N ASP A 6 4.69 -5.18 -17.90
CA ASP A 6 5.46 -6.40 -17.62
C ASP A 6 5.76 -6.44 -16.09
N LEU A 7 5.85 -7.64 -15.54
CA LEU A 7 6.29 -7.84 -14.15
C LEU A 7 7.64 -7.17 -13.85
N LYS A 8 8.44 -6.90 -14.87
CA LYS A 8 9.71 -6.16 -14.77
C LYS A 8 9.54 -4.71 -14.34
N ASP A 9 8.39 -4.11 -14.61
CA ASP A 9 8.10 -2.70 -14.32
C ASP A 9 7.66 -2.46 -12.86
N ILE A 10 7.56 -3.53 -12.05
CA ILE A 10 7.12 -3.48 -10.66
C ILE A 10 8.30 -3.65 -9.73
N ILE A 11 8.15 -3.08 -8.52
CA ILE A 11 9.02 -3.36 -7.37
C ILE A 11 8.22 -4.20 -6.35
N ALA A 12 8.53 -5.50 -6.28
CA ALA A 12 7.85 -6.44 -5.39
C ALA A 12 8.46 -6.43 -3.98
N ILE A 13 8.20 -5.37 -3.22
CA ILE A 13 8.68 -5.16 -1.84
C ILE A 13 7.50 -5.01 -0.89
N GLY A 14 7.10 -6.09 -0.24
CA GLY A 14 5.97 -6.13 0.68
C GLY A 14 6.25 -5.55 2.07
N ARG A 15 5.18 -5.38 2.83
CA ARG A 15 5.15 -4.92 4.23
C ARG A 15 4.40 -5.93 5.09
N THR A 16 4.79 -6.01 6.36
CA THR A 16 4.13 -6.89 7.36
C THR A 16 2.94 -6.22 8.04
N LEU A 17 2.14 -7.01 8.75
CA LEU A 17 1.05 -6.51 9.59
C LEU A 17 1.53 -5.51 10.64
N ASP A 18 2.70 -5.73 11.28
CA ASP A 18 3.27 -4.79 12.26
C ASP A 18 3.59 -3.44 11.63
N GLU A 19 4.14 -3.45 10.41
CA GLU A 19 4.37 -2.21 9.65
C GLU A 19 3.05 -1.50 9.31
N TYR A 20 2.04 -2.23 8.81
CA TYR A 20 0.73 -1.66 8.50
C TYR A 20 0.08 -1.04 9.74
N SER A 21 0.13 -1.74 10.89
CA SER A 21 -0.45 -1.22 12.13
C SER A 21 0.14 0.13 12.52
N ARG A 22 1.44 0.31 12.33
CA ARG A 22 2.16 1.54 12.67
C ARG A 22 2.00 2.65 11.62
N MET A 23 2.05 2.28 10.32
CA MET A 23 1.89 3.22 9.20
C MET A 23 0.51 3.86 9.17
N PHE A 24 -0.51 3.12 9.55
CA PHE A 24 -1.90 3.54 9.47
C PHE A 24 -2.57 3.76 10.83
N ASP A 25 -1.82 3.68 11.95
CA ASP A 25 -2.38 3.74 13.32
C ASP A 25 -3.59 2.78 13.48
N LEU A 26 -3.40 1.49 13.10
CA LEU A 26 -4.48 0.51 13.15
C LEU A 26 -4.64 -0.05 14.57
N ARG A 27 -5.86 0.02 15.09
CA ARG A 27 -6.27 -0.64 16.34
C ARG A 27 -7.16 -1.82 15.99
N PHE A 28 -6.59 -3.02 15.98
CA PHE A 28 -7.27 -4.23 15.52
C PHE A 28 -8.59 -4.52 16.25
N THR A 29 -8.73 -4.10 17.50
CA THR A 29 -10.00 -4.22 18.24
C THR A 29 -11.12 -3.39 17.65
N GLN A 30 -10.80 -2.26 16.99
CA GLN A 30 -11.76 -1.36 16.33
C GLN A 30 -12.08 -1.81 14.90
N LEU A 31 -11.27 -2.70 14.33
CA LEU A 31 -11.44 -3.22 12.97
C LEU A 31 -12.25 -4.52 12.89
N LYS A 32 -12.64 -5.08 14.06
CA LYS A 32 -13.44 -6.31 14.08
C LYS A 32 -14.80 -6.09 13.43
N GLY A 33 -15.12 -6.95 12.46
CA GLY A 33 -16.36 -6.90 11.72
C GLY A 33 -16.36 -5.94 10.51
N ALA A 34 -15.36 -5.06 10.40
CA ALA A 34 -15.21 -4.19 9.24
C ALA A 34 -14.69 -4.96 8.02
N SER A 35 -15.20 -4.63 6.83
CA SER A 35 -14.64 -5.05 5.55
C SER A 35 -13.50 -4.11 5.16
N ILE A 36 -12.29 -4.65 4.99
CA ILE A 36 -11.08 -3.86 4.74
C ILE A 36 -10.51 -4.21 3.38
N LEU A 37 -10.16 -3.18 2.60
CA LEU A 37 -9.43 -3.33 1.34
C LEU A 37 -7.98 -2.83 1.51
N ASP A 38 -7.02 -3.67 1.11
CA ASP A 38 -5.63 -3.30 0.90
C ASP A 38 -5.41 -3.05 -0.61
N MET A 39 -5.52 -1.80 -1.02
CA MET A 39 -5.42 -1.38 -2.42
C MET A 39 -3.97 -1.13 -2.81
N GLY A 40 -3.52 -1.79 -3.87
CA GLY A 40 -2.11 -1.82 -4.26
C GLY A 40 -1.30 -2.63 -3.24
N GLY A 41 -1.87 -3.71 -2.69
CA GLY A 41 -1.28 -4.48 -1.59
C GLY A 41 0.00 -5.22 -1.96
N GLY A 42 0.25 -5.46 -3.25
CA GLY A 42 1.47 -6.07 -3.74
C GLY A 42 1.75 -7.42 -3.09
N VAL A 43 2.98 -7.59 -2.64
CA VAL A 43 3.45 -8.82 -1.97
C VAL A 43 3.52 -8.68 -0.44
N SER A 44 2.67 -7.81 0.13
CA SER A 44 2.59 -7.58 1.57
C SER A 44 1.89 -8.74 2.28
N SER A 45 2.36 -9.11 3.47
CA SER A 45 1.71 -10.13 4.31
C SER A 45 0.52 -9.61 5.12
N PHE A 46 0.24 -8.30 5.06
CA PHE A 46 -0.83 -7.69 5.85
C PHE A 46 -2.15 -8.45 5.72
N THR A 47 -2.59 -8.70 4.48
CA THR A 47 -3.86 -9.41 4.23
C THR A 47 -3.86 -10.81 4.82
N ALA A 48 -2.78 -11.58 4.67
CA ALA A 48 -2.66 -12.91 5.24
C ALA A 48 -2.70 -12.87 6.78
N GLU A 49 -1.79 -12.11 7.39
CA GLU A 49 -1.65 -12.00 8.84
C GLU A 49 -2.93 -11.43 9.50
N ALA A 50 -3.57 -10.43 8.90
CA ALA A 50 -4.79 -9.82 9.43
C ALA A 50 -5.99 -10.80 9.42
N ASN A 51 -6.13 -11.60 8.37
CA ASN A 51 -7.17 -12.62 8.30
C ASN A 51 -6.92 -13.77 9.30
N GLU A 52 -5.67 -14.11 9.61
CA GLU A 52 -5.33 -15.06 10.69
C GLU A 52 -5.76 -14.54 12.07
N LEU A 53 -5.76 -13.21 12.27
CA LEU A 53 -6.30 -12.56 13.48
C LEU A 53 -7.84 -12.42 13.47
N GLY A 54 -8.52 -12.94 12.45
CA GLY A 54 -9.97 -12.88 12.33
C GLY A 54 -10.52 -11.56 11.81
N LEU A 55 -9.70 -10.71 11.19
CA LEU A 55 -10.16 -9.56 10.44
C LEU A 55 -10.63 -9.99 9.05
N ASN A 56 -11.48 -9.18 8.42
CA ASN A 56 -11.96 -9.42 7.06
C ASN A 56 -11.24 -8.49 6.07
N VAL A 57 -10.11 -8.94 5.55
CA VAL A 57 -9.27 -8.16 4.64
C VAL A 57 -9.20 -8.81 3.27
N LYS A 58 -9.45 -8.02 2.22
CA LYS A 58 -9.14 -8.35 0.83
C LYS A 58 -7.99 -7.48 0.35
N SER A 59 -7.16 -8.01 -0.53
CA SER A 59 -6.11 -7.26 -1.22
C SER A 59 -6.43 -7.14 -2.70
N CYS A 60 -6.12 -5.99 -3.28
CA CYS A 60 -6.33 -5.71 -4.69
C CYS A 60 -5.02 -5.21 -5.31
N ASP A 61 -4.58 -5.88 -6.35
CA ASP A 61 -3.42 -5.46 -7.12
C ASP A 61 -3.47 -6.12 -8.50
N TRP A 62 -2.94 -5.46 -9.53
CA TRP A 62 -2.87 -6.04 -10.86
C TRP A 62 -1.90 -7.24 -10.95
N ILE A 63 -0.89 -7.32 -10.04
CA ILE A 63 0.08 -8.42 -9.99
C ILE A 63 -0.55 -9.75 -9.65
N TYR A 64 -1.77 -9.77 -9.10
CA TYR A 64 -2.48 -11.02 -8.79
C TYR A 64 -2.97 -11.77 -10.05
N GLY A 65 -2.57 -11.32 -11.21
CA GLY A 65 -2.65 -12.08 -12.46
C GLY A 65 -1.46 -13.01 -12.73
N PHE A 66 -0.38 -12.93 -11.92
CA PHE A 66 0.81 -13.77 -12.05
C PHE A 66 0.75 -14.97 -11.09
N THR A 67 1.53 -16.00 -11.40
CA THR A 67 1.64 -17.17 -10.53
C THR A 67 2.45 -16.84 -9.27
N ALA A 68 2.25 -17.64 -8.22
CA ALA A 68 3.01 -17.50 -6.98
C ALA A 68 4.52 -17.65 -7.22
N GLU A 69 4.91 -18.54 -8.14
CA GLU A 69 6.31 -18.80 -8.49
C GLU A 69 6.95 -17.62 -9.20
N GLU A 70 6.22 -16.94 -10.09
CA GLU A 70 6.69 -15.73 -10.77
C GLU A 70 6.87 -14.60 -9.76
N LEU A 71 5.89 -14.39 -8.88
CA LEU A 71 5.95 -13.38 -7.83
C LEU A 71 7.08 -13.68 -6.82
N GLU A 72 7.29 -14.92 -6.40
CA GLU A 72 8.36 -15.30 -5.49
C GLU A 72 9.74 -14.99 -6.07
N LYS A 73 9.98 -15.36 -7.34
CA LYS A 73 11.22 -15.03 -8.05
C LYS A 73 11.46 -13.51 -8.10
N LYS A 74 10.41 -12.76 -8.39
CA LYS A 74 10.46 -11.29 -8.44
C LYS A 74 10.80 -10.69 -7.06
N CYS A 75 10.17 -11.17 -5.98
CA CYS A 75 10.46 -10.73 -4.61
C CYS A 75 11.93 -10.95 -4.24
N VAL A 76 12.47 -12.12 -4.52
CA VAL A 76 13.89 -12.45 -4.22
C VAL A 76 14.83 -11.53 -5.01
N SER A 77 14.57 -11.33 -6.30
CA SER A 77 15.37 -10.45 -7.16
C SER A 77 15.33 -9.00 -6.67
N ASP A 78 14.12 -8.46 -6.43
CA ASP A 78 13.95 -7.05 -6.05
C ASP A 78 14.50 -6.75 -4.66
N LEU A 79 14.36 -7.69 -3.73
CA LEU A 79 14.98 -7.58 -2.41
C LEU A 79 16.50 -7.53 -2.53
N GLY A 80 17.10 -8.36 -3.38
CA GLY A 80 18.54 -8.31 -3.66
C GLY A 80 18.98 -6.95 -4.18
N VAL A 81 18.32 -6.45 -5.22
CA VAL A 81 18.61 -5.12 -5.81
C VAL A 81 18.42 -3.99 -4.79
N MET A 82 17.34 -4.05 -4.00
CA MET A 82 17.09 -3.04 -2.96
C MET A 82 18.24 -3.01 -1.94
N LEU A 83 18.64 -4.17 -1.41
CA LEU A 83 19.69 -4.26 -0.40
C LEU A 83 21.06 -3.84 -0.94
N GLU A 84 21.34 -4.09 -2.20
CA GLU A 84 22.59 -3.64 -2.86
C GLU A 84 22.64 -2.11 -2.99
N LYS A 85 21.50 -1.47 -3.31
CA LYS A 85 21.44 -0.01 -3.48
C LYS A 85 21.30 0.76 -2.16
N LEU A 86 20.81 0.11 -1.11
CA LEU A 86 20.45 0.74 0.16
C LEU A 86 21.62 1.48 0.85
N PRO A 87 22.88 0.97 0.88
CA PRO A 87 23.99 1.69 1.50
C PRO A 87 24.22 3.09 0.92
N ALA A 88 24.05 3.28 -0.39
CA ALA A 88 24.24 4.57 -1.06
C ALA A 88 23.21 5.64 -0.66
N ILE A 89 22.06 5.24 -0.16
CA ILE A 89 20.95 6.13 0.22
C ILE A 89 20.56 5.99 1.70
N ARG A 90 21.40 5.33 2.48
CA ARG A 90 21.16 4.98 3.89
C ARG A 90 20.74 6.17 4.75
N ASP A 91 21.34 7.33 4.50
CA ASP A 91 21.09 8.55 5.27
C ASP A 91 19.70 9.16 5.05
N ASN A 92 18.95 8.71 4.04
CA ASN A 92 17.58 9.12 3.83
C ASN A 92 16.56 8.34 4.71
N TYR A 93 17.04 7.38 5.49
CA TYR A 93 16.19 6.50 6.29
C TYR A 93 16.40 6.68 7.80
N ARG A 94 15.35 6.38 8.56
CA ARG A 94 15.35 6.19 10.02
C ARG A 94 15.42 4.70 10.33
N TRP A 95 16.37 4.33 11.18
CA TRP A 95 16.62 2.92 11.47
C TRP A 95 16.04 2.46 12.81
N ASP A 96 15.29 3.32 13.49
CA ASP A 96 14.75 3.04 14.84
C ASP A 96 13.89 1.77 14.88
N PHE A 97 13.10 1.53 13.83
CA PHE A 97 12.25 0.35 13.74
C PHE A 97 13.03 -0.91 13.30
N TYR A 98 13.70 -0.87 12.16
CA TYR A 98 14.40 -2.04 11.60
C TYR A 98 15.79 -2.27 12.22
N LYS A 99 16.34 -1.32 12.96
CA LYS A 99 17.68 -1.27 13.56
C LYS A 99 18.80 -1.15 12.54
N ASN A 100 18.81 -1.96 11.49
CA ASN A 100 19.80 -1.98 10.42
C ASN A 100 19.27 -2.68 9.17
N GLU A 101 20.12 -2.81 8.15
CA GLU A 101 19.80 -3.47 6.88
C GLU A 101 19.44 -4.95 7.05
N ALA A 102 20.09 -5.64 7.98
CA ALA A 102 19.77 -7.05 8.28
C ALA A 102 18.36 -7.18 8.88
N GLY A 103 18.00 -6.28 9.80
CA GLY A 103 16.64 -6.23 10.35
C GLY A 103 15.60 -5.91 9.27
N LEU A 104 15.87 -4.94 8.39
CA LEU A 104 15.00 -4.66 7.25
C LEU A 104 14.82 -5.89 6.35
N ARG A 105 15.91 -6.61 6.03
CA ARG A 105 15.85 -7.86 5.26
C ARG A 105 14.88 -8.86 5.89
N VAL A 106 14.95 -9.08 7.21
CA VAL A 106 14.08 -10.03 7.93
C VAL A 106 12.62 -9.65 7.73
N PHE A 107 12.25 -8.37 7.85
CA PHE A 107 10.88 -7.92 7.63
C PHE A 107 10.43 -8.13 6.19
N ARG A 108 11.27 -7.82 5.20
CA ARG A 108 10.94 -8.00 3.77
C ARG A 108 10.77 -9.47 3.41
N GLU A 109 11.68 -10.33 3.91
CA GLU A 109 11.59 -11.77 3.70
C GLU A 109 10.33 -12.35 4.36
N LYS A 110 10.02 -11.94 5.61
CA LYS A 110 8.79 -12.36 6.27
C LYS A 110 7.57 -11.95 5.43
N ALA A 111 7.51 -10.69 4.97
CA ALA A 111 6.36 -10.18 4.23
C ALA A 111 6.08 -11.03 2.98
N TYR A 112 7.05 -11.14 2.05
CA TYR A 112 6.76 -11.85 0.81
C TYR A 112 6.58 -13.38 1.03
N LYS A 113 7.31 -14.02 1.94
CA LYS A 113 7.16 -15.46 2.20
C LYS A 113 5.76 -15.78 2.74
N THR A 114 5.28 -15.02 3.73
CA THR A 114 3.92 -15.18 4.28
C THR A 114 2.85 -14.91 3.22
N PHE A 115 3.03 -13.85 2.41
CA PHE A 115 2.13 -13.58 1.28
C PHE A 115 2.11 -14.76 0.29
N ILE A 116 3.26 -15.24 -0.18
CA ILE A 116 3.35 -16.35 -1.15
C ILE A 116 2.72 -17.64 -0.61
N GLU A 117 2.94 -17.96 0.66
CA GLU A 117 2.31 -19.12 1.30
C GLU A 117 0.78 -19.03 1.32
N ASP A 118 0.23 -17.85 1.63
CA ASP A 118 -1.23 -17.66 1.63
C ASP A 118 -1.79 -17.62 0.20
N TYR A 119 -1.08 -16.99 -0.73
CA TYR A 119 -1.45 -16.91 -2.13
C TYR A 119 -1.47 -18.29 -2.82
N LYS A 120 -0.47 -19.17 -2.53
CA LYS A 120 -0.41 -20.57 -3.02
C LYS A 120 -1.57 -21.44 -2.53
N LYS A 121 -2.17 -21.13 -1.38
CA LYS A 121 -3.34 -21.85 -0.86
C LYS A 121 -4.61 -21.60 -1.66
N GLY A 122 -4.53 -20.85 -2.76
CA GLY A 122 -5.64 -20.61 -3.68
C GLY A 122 -6.77 -19.78 -3.07
N ARG A 123 -6.45 -18.87 -2.17
CA ARG A 123 -7.42 -18.00 -1.52
C ARG A 123 -7.87 -16.86 -2.47
N SER A 124 -8.37 -17.25 -3.65
CA SER A 124 -8.77 -16.37 -4.76
C SER A 124 -9.78 -15.29 -4.36
N ASN A 125 -10.57 -15.52 -3.30
CA ASN A 125 -11.51 -14.53 -2.80
C ASN A 125 -10.85 -13.41 -1.99
N ARG A 126 -9.55 -13.52 -1.70
CA ARG A 126 -8.80 -12.58 -0.87
C ARG A 126 -7.88 -11.69 -1.69
N TYR A 127 -7.36 -12.19 -2.80
CA TYR A 127 -6.43 -11.50 -3.68
C TYR A 127 -7.08 -11.27 -5.04
N ILE A 128 -7.45 -10.02 -5.32
CA ILE A 128 -8.29 -9.65 -6.47
C ILE A 128 -7.44 -8.89 -7.48
N LYS A 129 -7.37 -9.41 -8.71
CA LYS A 129 -6.71 -8.70 -9.81
C LYS A 129 -7.55 -7.54 -10.27
N SER A 130 -7.16 -6.34 -9.86
CA SER A 130 -7.71 -5.07 -10.34
C SER A 130 -6.74 -3.94 -10.01
N GLU A 131 -6.96 -2.75 -10.52
CA GLU A 131 -6.06 -1.60 -10.32
C GLU A 131 -6.80 -0.27 -10.39
N LEU A 132 -6.23 0.76 -9.75
CA LEU A 132 -6.67 2.14 -9.91
C LEU A 132 -6.32 2.67 -11.31
N PRO A 133 -7.12 3.61 -11.86
CA PRO A 133 -8.23 4.29 -11.20
C PRO A 133 -9.60 3.60 -11.36
N PHE A 134 -9.70 2.46 -12.01
CA PHE A 134 -10.97 1.78 -12.28
C PHE A 134 -10.95 0.37 -11.75
N THR A 135 -11.66 0.13 -10.64
CA THR A 135 -11.69 -1.17 -9.99
C THR A 135 -12.95 -1.97 -10.35
N VAL A 136 -12.90 -3.27 -10.02
CA VAL A 136 -14.04 -4.19 -10.24
C VAL A 136 -15.07 -4.16 -9.10
N PHE A 137 -14.86 -3.34 -8.07
CA PHE A 137 -15.68 -3.31 -6.86
C PHE A 137 -16.96 -2.48 -7.05
N THR A 138 -17.97 -2.84 -6.29
CA THR A 138 -19.23 -2.10 -6.22
C THR A 138 -19.12 -0.86 -5.31
N ASP A 139 -20.08 0.05 -5.43
CA ASP A 139 -20.16 1.24 -4.57
C ASP A 139 -20.24 0.83 -3.10
N LYS A 140 -19.43 1.50 -2.26
CA LYS A 140 -19.45 1.30 -0.81
C LYS A 140 -19.29 -0.16 -0.37
N GLU A 141 -18.46 -0.93 -1.08
CA GLU A 141 -18.21 -2.35 -0.76
C GLU A 141 -17.39 -2.51 0.54
N PHE A 142 -16.44 -1.62 0.79
CA PHE A 142 -15.54 -1.70 1.94
C PHE A 142 -15.83 -0.63 2.98
N ASP A 143 -15.68 -0.98 4.26
CA ASP A 143 -15.77 -0.01 5.33
C ASP A 143 -14.49 0.83 5.39
N ILE A 144 -13.33 0.21 5.22
CA ILE A 144 -12.03 0.87 5.25
C ILE A 144 -11.19 0.46 4.03
N THR A 145 -10.50 1.43 3.43
CA THR A 145 -9.51 1.17 2.38
C THR A 145 -8.15 1.72 2.78
N LEU A 146 -7.12 0.88 2.70
CA LEU A 146 -5.73 1.23 2.94
C LEU A 146 -4.96 1.24 1.61
N VAL A 147 -4.13 2.26 1.40
CA VAL A 147 -3.26 2.37 0.22
C VAL A 147 -1.83 2.57 0.69
N SER A 148 -1.00 1.52 0.58
CA SER A 148 0.36 1.51 1.10
C SER A 148 1.38 1.68 -0.01
N HIS A 149 2.26 2.70 0.10
CA HIS A 149 3.44 2.89 -0.77
C HIS A 149 3.14 2.85 -2.28
N PHE A 150 1.99 3.40 -2.68
CA PHE A 150 1.56 3.40 -4.08
C PHE A 150 1.22 4.80 -4.58
N LEU A 151 0.07 5.37 -4.24
CA LEU A 151 -0.53 6.50 -4.95
C LEU A 151 0.38 7.75 -5.00
N PHE A 152 0.87 8.24 -3.85
CA PHE A 152 1.69 9.45 -3.79
C PHE A 152 3.20 9.20 -3.96
N LEU A 153 3.62 7.92 -3.88
CA LEU A 153 5.03 7.57 -4.01
C LEU A 153 5.55 7.78 -5.45
N TYR A 154 4.68 7.57 -6.44
CA TYR A 154 5.01 7.57 -7.87
C TYR A 154 4.45 8.79 -8.63
N ASP A 155 4.41 9.97 -8.01
CA ASP A 155 3.88 11.21 -8.59
C ASP A 155 4.58 11.67 -9.88
N GLU A 156 5.81 11.21 -10.14
CA GLU A 156 6.54 11.48 -11.38
C GLU A 156 6.10 10.58 -12.55
N HIS A 157 5.50 9.43 -12.26
CA HIS A 157 5.08 8.44 -13.26
C HIS A 157 3.58 8.48 -13.52
N LYS A 158 2.81 9.14 -12.66
CA LYS A 158 1.36 9.25 -12.73
C LYS A 158 0.97 10.73 -12.61
N ASP A 159 0.20 11.22 -13.56
CA ASP A 159 -0.22 12.62 -13.59
C ASP A 159 -1.29 12.95 -12.54
N TYR A 160 -1.67 14.21 -12.45
CA TYR A 160 -2.67 14.68 -11.51
C TYR A 160 -4.05 14.07 -11.78
N ASN A 161 -4.43 13.87 -13.03
CA ASN A 161 -5.73 13.29 -13.39
C ASN A 161 -5.84 11.85 -12.92
N PHE A 162 -4.76 11.05 -13.06
CA PHE A 162 -4.72 9.71 -12.48
C PHE A 162 -4.96 9.73 -10.97
N HIS A 163 -4.41 10.70 -10.24
CA HIS A 163 -4.64 10.82 -8.80
C HIS A 163 -6.07 11.22 -8.48
N LEU A 164 -6.66 12.17 -9.23
CA LEU A 164 -8.07 12.55 -9.07
C LEU A 164 -9.01 11.37 -9.29
N ASP A 165 -8.88 10.69 -10.43
CA ASP A 165 -9.71 9.53 -10.76
C ASP A 165 -9.53 8.41 -9.72
N SER A 166 -8.29 8.20 -9.24
CA SER A 166 -8.02 7.20 -8.20
C SER A 166 -8.66 7.56 -6.88
N ILE A 167 -8.63 8.81 -6.44
CA ILE A 167 -9.29 9.26 -5.21
C ILE A 167 -10.82 9.16 -5.35
N ALA A 168 -11.38 9.55 -6.49
CA ALA A 168 -12.81 9.40 -6.77
C ALA A 168 -13.25 7.93 -6.68
N GLU A 169 -12.47 7.03 -7.27
CA GLU A 169 -12.73 5.58 -7.19
C GLU A 169 -12.63 5.05 -5.75
N LEU A 170 -11.60 5.44 -5.00
CA LEU A 170 -11.46 5.07 -3.59
C LEU A 170 -12.65 5.56 -2.75
N ILE A 171 -13.12 6.80 -2.99
CA ILE A 171 -14.32 7.36 -2.35
C ILE A 171 -15.57 6.58 -2.74
N ARG A 172 -15.70 6.17 -4.01
CA ARG A 172 -16.84 5.39 -4.49
C ARG A 172 -16.97 4.05 -3.78
N ILE A 173 -15.86 3.32 -3.62
CA ILE A 173 -15.87 1.95 -3.08
C ILE A 173 -15.81 1.88 -1.55
N THR A 174 -15.50 3.00 -0.85
CA THR A 174 -15.29 3.02 0.61
C THR A 174 -16.45 3.74 1.33
N LYS A 175 -16.90 3.18 2.46
CA LYS A 175 -17.98 3.75 3.29
C LYS A 175 -17.44 4.75 4.32
N GLU A 176 -16.42 4.38 5.10
CA GLU A 176 -16.06 5.09 6.33
C GLU A 176 -14.75 5.87 6.24
N GLU A 177 -13.64 5.21 5.88
CA GLU A 177 -12.33 5.87 5.86
C GLU A 177 -11.38 5.24 4.85
N ILE A 178 -10.67 6.10 4.12
CA ILE A 178 -9.53 5.76 3.27
C ILE A 178 -8.28 6.30 3.93
N ARG A 179 -7.22 5.49 4.02
CA ARG A 179 -5.91 5.93 4.52
C ARG A 179 -4.83 5.65 3.49
N ILE A 180 -4.09 6.69 3.09
CA ILE A 180 -3.05 6.62 2.06
C ILE A 180 -1.71 6.99 2.68
N PHE A 181 -0.79 6.02 2.74
CA PHE A 181 0.55 6.17 3.34
C PHE A 181 1.65 5.71 2.38
N PRO A 182 2.80 6.38 2.32
CA PRO A 182 3.07 7.71 2.85
C PRO A 182 2.57 8.80 1.89
N ILE A 183 2.59 10.06 2.34
CA ILE A 183 2.32 11.22 1.47
C ILE A 183 3.58 11.83 0.86
N VAL A 184 4.72 11.16 0.98
CA VAL A 184 6.00 11.53 0.33
C VAL A 184 6.24 10.71 -0.93
N ASN A 185 6.96 11.29 -1.89
CA ASN A 185 7.33 10.67 -3.14
C ASN A 185 8.72 10.00 -3.08
N LEU A 186 9.17 9.41 -4.20
CA LEU A 186 10.49 8.78 -4.33
C LEU A 186 11.67 9.73 -4.16
N ARG A 187 11.43 11.06 -4.16
CA ARG A 187 12.45 12.09 -3.85
C ARG A 187 12.46 12.52 -2.39
N TRP A 188 11.79 11.77 -1.51
CA TRP A 188 11.66 12.06 -0.08
C TRP A 188 11.03 13.42 0.24
N LYS A 189 10.14 13.92 -0.64
CA LYS A 189 9.41 15.17 -0.47
C LYS A 189 7.93 14.89 -0.42
N LYS A 190 7.18 15.70 0.34
CA LYS A 190 5.72 15.66 0.29
C LYS A 190 5.26 15.79 -1.16
N CYS A 191 4.41 14.87 -1.61
CA CYS A 191 3.85 14.91 -2.95
C CYS A 191 3.01 16.18 -3.13
N GLY A 192 3.30 16.95 -4.20
CA GLY A 192 2.62 18.22 -4.47
C GLY A 192 1.13 18.07 -4.78
N PHE A 193 0.66 16.87 -5.10
CA PHE A 193 -0.75 16.63 -5.38
C PHE A 193 -1.61 16.52 -4.11
N VAL A 194 -1.03 16.23 -2.94
CA VAL A 194 -1.77 16.06 -1.69
C VAL A 194 -2.57 17.31 -1.34
N ASP A 195 -1.91 18.48 -1.31
CA ASP A 195 -2.58 19.74 -0.96
C ASP A 195 -3.61 20.18 -2.02
N ARG A 196 -3.36 19.86 -3.28
CA ARG A 196 -4.33 20.11 -4.37
C ARG A 196 -5.57 19.26 -4.20
N ILE A 197 -5.42 17.95 -3.92
CA ILE A 197 -6.52 17.00 -3.71
C ILE A 197 -7.37 17.40 -2.51
N ILE A 198 -6.75 17.82 -1.39
CA ILE A 198 -7.47 18.28 -0.19
C ILE A 198 -8.36 19.50 -0.49
N ASN A 199 -7.93 20.37 -1.41
CA ASN A 199 -8.67 21.56 -1.78
C ASN A 199 -9.49 21.40 -3.07
N GLU A 200 -9.59 20.19 -3.62
CA GLU A 200 -10.34 19.94 -4.85
C GLU A 200 -11.84 20.09 -4.61
N PRO A 201 -12.54 21.00 -5.35
CA PRO A 201 -13.97 21.24 -5.15
C PRO A 201 -14.85 19.98 -5.29
N GLU A 202 -14.46 19.04 -6.17
CA GLU A 202 -15.14 17.78 -6.39
C GLU A 202 -15.27 16.96 -5.10
N PHE A 203 -14.29 17.05 -4.21
CA PHE A 203 -14.25 16.32 -2.94
C PHE A 203 -14.73 17.14 -1.74
N GLY A 204 -15.37 18.27 -1.96
CA GLY A 204 -15.79 19.20 -0.90
C GLY A 204 -16.77 18.63 0.14
N LYS A 205 -17.38 17.47 -0.14
CA LYS A 205 -18.22 16.75 0.83
C LYS A 205 -17.43 15.81 1.73
N CYS A 206 -16.19 15.48 1.35
CA CYS A 206 -15.35 14.57 2.10
C CYS A 206 -14.54 15.36 3.15
N ARG A 207 -14.37 14.74 4.33
CA ARG A 207 -13.43 15.28 5.30
C ARG A 207 -12.04 14.69 5.03
N MET A 208 -11.09 15.55 4.66
CA MET A 208 -9.71 15.15 4.42
C MET A 208 -8.77 15.75 5.46
N GLU A 209 -7.85 14.94 5.98
CA GLU A 209 -6.92 15.32 7.03
C GLU A 209 -5.60 14.59 6.88
N VAL A 210 -4.48 15.31 6.97
CA VAL A 210 -3.15 14.70 7.09
C VAL A 210 -2.90 14.36 8.55
N LYS A 211 -2.60 13.09 8.83
CA LYS A 211 -2.35 12.58 10.17
C LYS A 211 -0.92 12.06 10.29
N LYS A 212 -0.29 12.38 11.41
CA LYS A 212 1.06 11.93 11.73
C LYS A 212 1.02 10.63 12.53
N VAL A 213 2.01 9.77 12.27
CA VAL A 213 2.23 8.51 12.99
C VAL A 213 3.67 8.45 13.53
N ASP A 214 3.91 7.58 14.50
CA ASP A 214 5.25 7.39 15.08
C ASP A 214 6.18 6.56 14.17
N PHE A 215 5.62 5.82 13.21
CA PHE A 215 6.40 5.04 12.26
C PHE A 215 7.02 5.94 11.20
N GLU A 216 8.34 5.98 11.17
CA GLU A 216 9.11 6.72 10.17
C GLU A 216 10.27 5.84 9.68
N PHE A 217 10.20 5.34 8.46
CA PHE A 217 11.34 4.70 7.82
C PHE A 217 12.02 5.65 6.84
N VAL A 218 11.29 6.16 5.86
CA VAL A 218 11.75 7.27 5.02
C VAL A 218 11.66 8.55 5.82
N LYS A 219 12.74 9.35 5.89
CA LYS A 219 12.74 10.64 6.60
C LYS A 219 11.65 11.56 6.05
N GLY A 220 10.79 12.08 6.93
CA GLY A 220 9.59 12.85 6.58
C GLY A 220 8.40 12.02 6.09
N GLY A 221 8.55 10.70 5.96
CA GLY A 221 7.49 9.78 5.53
C GLY A 221 6.70 9.17 6.68
N ASN A 222 6.26 9.99 7.63
CA ASN A 222 5.50 9.56 8.81
C ASN A 222 4.10 10.17 8.86
N GLU A 223 3.53 10.46 7.70
CA GLU A 223 2.19 11.01 7.58
C GLU A 223 1.37 10.21 6.57
N PHE A 224 0.07 10.10 6.84
CA PHE A 224 -0.90 9.56 5.89
C PHE A 224 -2.04 10.55 5.66
N LEU A 225 -2.66 10.49 4.48
CA LEU A 225 -3.89 11.19 4.18
C LEU A 225 -5.09 10.32 4.61
N SER A 226 -5.92 10.83 5.51
CA SER A 226 -7.20 10.27 5.91
C SER A 226 -8.30 10.96 5.12
N ILE A 227 -9.17 10.18 4.44
CA ILE A 227 -10.33 10.67 3.70
C ILE A 227 -11.55 9.96 4.26
N LYS A 228 -12.56 10.74 4.70
CA LYS A 228 -13.88 10.24 5.11
C LYS A 228 -14.90 10.72 4.09
N PRO A 229 -15.44 9.81 3.26
CA PRO A 229 -16.41 10.12 2.22
C PRO A 229 -17.75 10.66 2.75
#